data_a243768574ddeb73ab78e652d228fe5f
#
_entry.id   a243768574ddeb73ab78e652d228fe5f
#
_cell.length_a   1.000
_cell.length_b   1.000
_cell.length_c   1.000
_cell.angle_alpha   90.00
_cell.angle_beta   90.00
_cell.angle_gamma   90.00
#
_symmetry.space_group_name_H-M   'P 1'
#
loop_
_entity.id
_entity.type
_entity.pdbx_description
1 polymer ?
#
loop_
_entity_poly.entity_id
_entity_poly.type
_entity_poly.pdbx_seq_one_letter_code
_entity_poly.pdbx_strand_id
1 'polypeptide(L)'
;MDTPRSLRRDVYGFVKESGLDTRMKAQILINPSILNADFNDLENEIAKVASTSDFLHLDIMDNIFVPNFTFDLNRAFEIIKFSKLPVDAHLMVNNPDEIAPLYAENGCTSVTFHLEAARDVAQTIKNVRSSGAKVGLAIKPATQFDDVKRWIEEIDMLLIMTVEPGFGGQSFMHDQMPKVKQARSFMEKLLKAKPTLQIDGGVSLETIAEAAQAGANCFVAGSAVYKSDKPAEMVSNLRELAEKNYPY
;
A
#
# COMPACT_ATOMS: atom_id res chain seq x y z
N MET A 1 23.91 -17.26 29.80
CA MET A 1 23.47 -17.96 28.57
C MET A 1 22.57 -17.01 27.84
N ASP A 2 23.16 -16.27 26.88
CA ASP A 2 22.46 -15.20 26.14
C ASP A 2 21.70 -15.80 24.97
N THR A 3 20.41 -15.53 24.92
CA THR A 3 19.54 -15.84 23.80
C THR A 3 19.83 -14.84 22.65
N PRO A 4 20.02 -15.26 21.41
CA PRO A 4 20.29 -14.33 20.33
C PRO A 4 19.03 -13.51 20.00
N ARG A 5 19.17 -12.18 20.00
CA ARG A 5 18.20 -11.25 19.47
C ARG A 5 17.96 -11.55 17.99
N SER A 6 16.74 -11.97 17.65
CA SER A 6 16.31 -12.09 16.28
C SER A 6 16.37 -10.72 15.59
N LEU A 7 17.18 -10.64 14.55
CA LEU A 7 17.21 -9.50 13.63
C LEU A 7 15.83 -9.35 12.98
N ARG A 8 15.03 -8.43 13.45
CA ARG A 8 13.87 -7.94 12.69
C ARG A 8 14.44 -7.19 11.48
N ARG A 9 14.23 -7.72 10.29
CA ARG A 9 14.50 -7.02 9.04
C ARG A 9 13.62 -5.78 9.03
N ASP A 10 14.27 -4.61 8.98
CA ASP A 10 13.58 -3.34 8.76
C ASP A 10 13.12 -3.32 7.31
N VAL A 11 11.84 -3.50 7.06
CA VAL A 11 11.23 -3.67 5.73
C VAL A 11 11.40 -2.40 4.86
N TYR A 12 11.94 -1.32 5.43
CA TYR A 12 12.17 -0.03 4.78
C TYR A 12 13.66 0.38 4.72
N GLY A 13 14.57 -0.60 4.72
CA GLY A 13 15.95 -0.48 4.29
C GLY A 13 16.76 0.69 4.82
N PHE A 14 17.10 0.72 6.12
CA PHE A 14 18.25 1.49 6.60
C PHE A 14 19.30 0.53 7.16
N VAL A 15 20.34 0.26 6.36
CA VAL A 15 21.62 -0.20 6.87
C VAL A 15 22.60 0.96 6.71
N LYS A 16 23.06 1.51 7.85
CA LYS A 16 24.18 2.44 7.87
C LYS A 16 25.47 1.64 7.83
N GLU A 17 26.11 1.55 6.66
CA GLU A 17 27.53 1.24 6.57
C GLU A 17 28.20 2.04 5.44
N SER A 18 29.25 2.70 5.85
CA SER A 18 30.43 3.26 5.16
C SER A 18 30.48 3.23 3.63
N GLY A 19 30.40 4.40 2.99
CA GLY A 19 31.41 4.84 2.01
C GLY A 19 31.49 4.14 0.66
N LEU A 20 30.36 3.71 0.06
CA LEU A 20 30.25 3.47 -1.38
C LEU A 20 28.91 4.03 -1.86
N ASP A 21 28.92 4.88 -2.87
CA ASP A 21 27.75 5.43 -3.55
C ASP A 21 27.10 4.30 -4.40
N THR A 22 26.52 3.33 -3.71
CA THR A 22 25.53 2.41 -4.27
C THR A 22 24.19 3.00 -3.91
N ARG A 23 23.58 3.75 -4.82
CA ARG A 23 22.15 4.03 -4.79
C ARG A 23 21.46 2.66 -4.67
N MET A 24 21.05 2.30 -3.47
CA MET A 24 20.26 1.08 -3.27
C MET A 24 19.00 1.27 -4.10
N LYS A 25 18.77 0.39 -5.09
CA LYS A 25 17.50 0.36 -5.82
C LYS A 25 16.38 0.33 -4.79
N ALA A 26 15.39 1.20 -4.96
CA ALA A 26 14.22 1.17 -4.09
C ALA A 26 13.60 -0.23 -4.17
N GLN A 27 13.27 -0.78 -3.01
CA GLN A 27 12.65 -2.11 -2.93
C GLN A 27 11.29 -2.08 -3.61
N ILE A 28 11.02 -3.08 -4.46
CA ILE A 28 9.70 -3.32 -5.04
C ILE A 28 8.86 -4.12 -4.04
N LEU A 29 7.67 -3.61 -3.74
CA LEU A 29 6.71 -4.22 -2.82
C LEU A 29 5.47 -4.69 -3.57
N ILE A 30 5.03 -5.93 -3.30
CA ILE A 30 3.77 -6.48 -3.84
C ILE A 30 2.86 -6.82 -2.68
N ASN A 31 1.71 -6.15 -2.63
CA ASN A 31 0.72 -6.23 -1.56
C ASN A 31 -0.58 -6.83 -2.12
N PRO A 32 -0.84 -8.14 -1.97
CA PRO A 32 -2.10 -8.73 -2.40
C PRO A 32 -3.29 -8.13 -1.61
N SER A 33 -4.32 -7.63 -2.34
CA SER A 33 -5.57 -7.18 -1.74
C SER A 33 -6.55 -8.35 -1.62
N ILE A 34 -6.98 -8.63 -0.39
CA ILE A 34 -7.99 -9.67 -0.11
C ILE A 34 -9.40 -9.31 -0.57
N LEU A 35 -9.62 -8.13 -1.13
CA LEU A 35 -10.91 -7.73 -1.71
C LEU A 35 -11.41 -8.74 -2.78
N ASN A 36 -10.49 -9.47 -3.42
CA ASN A 36 -10.79 -10.47 -4.43
C ASN A 36 -10.58 -11.93 -3.94
N ALA A 37 -10.31 -12.13 -2.66
CA ALA A 37 -10.17 -13.44 -2.03
C ALA A 37 -11.54 -14.02 -1.63
N ASP A 38 -11.59 -15.31 -1.28
CA ASP A 38 -12.78 -15.89 -0.66
C ASP A 38 -12.92 -15.44 0.79
N PHE A 39 -13.89 -14.58 1.08
CA PHE A 39 -14.13 -14.03 2.42
C PHE A 39 -14.55 -15.11 3.45
N ASN A 40 -14.97 -16.28 3.01
CA ASN A 40 -15.32 -17.40 3.91
C ASN A 40 -14.07 -18.19 4.34
N ASP A 41 -12.91 -18.00 3.68
CA ASP A 41 -11.70 -18.77 3.92
C ASP A 41 -10.42 -17.89 3.93
N LEU A 42 -10.51 -16.68 4.49
CA LEU A 42 -9.45 -15.68 4.43
C LEU A 42 -8.11 -16.16 5.00
N GLU A 43 -8.10 -16.99 6.04
CA GLU A 43 -6.83 -17.49 6.61
C GLU A 43 -6.05 -18.32 5.59
N ASN A 44 -6.72 -19.21 4.85
CA ASN A 44 -6.09 -20.01 3.80
C ASN A 44 -5.72 -19.14 2.59
N GLU A 45 -6.59 -18.20 2.20
CA GLU A 45 -6.31 -17.28 1.10
C GLU A 45 -5.04 -16.45 1.36
N ILE A 46 -4.89 -15.90 2.57
CA ILE A 46 -3.70 -15.16 2.99
C ILE A 46 -2.47 -16.09 3.03
N ALA A 47 -2.64 -17.31 3.53
CA ALA A 47 -1.55 -18.28 3.61
C ALA A 47 -0.98 -18.65 2.24
N LYS A 48 -1.79 -18.68 1.16
CA LYS A 48 -1.35 -18.96 -0.22
C LYS A 48 -0.30 -17.97 -0.73
N VAL A 49 -0.32 -16.73 -0.25
CA VAL A 49 0.56 -15.64 -0.73
C VAL A 49 1.60 -15.20 0.29
N ALA A 50 1.52 -15.66 1.54
CA ALA A 50 2.31 -15.14 2.65
C ALA A 50 3.84 -15.25 2.46
N SER A 51 4.32 -16.26 1.73
CA SER A 51 5.76 -16.48 1.51
C SER A 51 6.39 -15.58 0.46
N THR A 52 5.58 -14.93 -0.37
CA THR A 52 6.04 -14.14 -1.52
C THR A 52 5.62 -12.68 -1.47
N SER A 53 4.70 -12.33 -0.57
CA SER A 53 4.15 -10.98 -0.42
C SER A 53 4.89 -10.17 0.67
N ASP A 54 4.84 -8.85 0.56
CA ASP A 54 5.43 -7.94 1.54
C ASP A 54 4.41 -7.55 2.61
N PHE A 55 3.20 -7.22 2.21
CA PHE A 55 2.08 -6.86 3.08
C PHE A 55 0.79 -7.53 2.62
N LEU A 56 -0.14 -7.67 3.54
CA LEU A 56 -1.54 -7.88 3.22
C LEU A 56 -2.19 -6.52 3.02
N HIS A 57 -2.81 -6.28 1.86
CA HIS A 57 -3.60 -5.07 1.64
C HIS A 57 -5.05 -5.31 2.05
N LEU A 58 -5.52 -4.49 3.00
CA LEU A 58 -6.83 -4.61 3.63
C LEU A 58 -7.70 -3.40 3.26
N ASP A 59 -8.58 -3.58 2.28
CA ASP A 59 -9.51 -2.57 1.82
C ASP A 59 -10.72 -2.45 2.75
N ILE A 60 -10.89 -1.30 3.40
CA ILE A 60 -12.00 -0.98 4.30
C ILE A 60 -12.92 0.02 3.64
N MET A 61 -14.16 -0.38 3.45
CA MET A 61 -15.21 0.40 2.79
C MET A 61 -16.45 0.53 3.67
N ASP A 62 -17.02 1.73 3.76
CA ASP A 62 -18.10 2.08 4.69
C ASP A 62 -19.48 2.26 4.04
N ASN A 63 -19.59 2.05 2.71
CA ASN A 63 -20.80 2.32 1.93
C ASN A 63 -21.28 3.79 1.97
N ILE A 64 -20.35 4.73 2.29
CA ILE A 64 -20.61 6.19 2.31
C ILE A 64 -19.60 6.90 1.42
N PHE A 65 -18.30 6.72 1.66
CA PHE A 65 -17.23 7.28 0.83
C PHE A 65 -17.15 6.61 -0.54
N VAL A 66 -17.42 5.30 -0.58
CA VAL A 66 -17.56 4.48 -1.79
C VAL A 66 -18.86 3.67 -1.72
N PRO A 67 -19.50 3.30 -2.87
CA PRO A 67 -20.79 2.61 -2.87
C PRO A 67 -20.62 1.09 -2.65
N ASN A 68 -19.82 0.70 -1.67
CA ASN A 68 -19.56 -0.68 -1.27
C ASN A 68 -19.19 -0.78 0.20
N PHE A 69 -19.37 -1.95 0.79
CA PHE A 69 -19.00 -2.29 2.17
C PHE A 69 -18.15 -3.57 2.17
N THR A 70 -17.10 -3.62 2.97
CA THR A 70 -16.24 -4.82 3.06
C THR A 70 -16.31 -5.48 4.44
N PHE A 71 -15.74 -4.85 5.45
CA PHE A 71 -15.62 -5.40 6.79
C PHE A 71 -16.03 -4.37 7.83
N ASP A 72 -16.75 -4.79 8.87
CA ASP A 72 -16.89 -4.01 10.08
C ASP A 72 -15.58 -4.00 10.89
N LEU A 73 -15.50 -3.14 11.91
CA LEU A 73 -14.30 -3.00 12.75
C LEU A 73 -13.89 -4.32 13.40
N ASN A 74 -14.84 -5.10 13.92
CA ASN A 74 -14.52 -6.35 14.59
C ASN A 74 -13.91 -7.36 13.62
N ARG A 75 -14.50 -7.52 12.46
CA ARG A 75 -13.98 -8.44 11.43
C ARG A 75 -12.62 -7.98 10.89
N ALA A 76 -12.44 -6.69 10.68
CA ALA A 76 -11.15 -6.13 10.28
C ALA A 76 -10.06 -6.41 11.32
N PHE A 77 -10.35 -6.23 12.61
CA PHE A 77 -9.41 -6.50 13.69
C PHE A 77 -9.10 -7.99 13.88
N GLU A 78 -10.06 -8.87 13.62
CA GLU A 78 -9.81 -10.32 13.54
C GLU A 78 -8.82 -10.64 12.41
N ILE A 79 -9.02 -10.06 11.20
CA ILE A 79 -8.12 -10.26 10.06
C ILE A 79 -6.70 -9.78 10.38
N ILE A 80 -6.56 -8.60 10.96
CA ILE A 80 -5.27 -8.06 11.38
C ILE A 80 -4.57 -9.00 12.37
N LYS A 81 -5.32 -9.55 13.31
CA LYS A 81 -4.79 -10.43 14.38
C LYS A 81 -4.30 -11.77 13.85
N PHE A 82 -5.02 -12.41 12.91
CA PHE A 82 -4.61 -13.70 12.39
C PHE A 82 -3.65 -13.61 11.19
N SER A 83 -3.52 -12.44 10.57
CA SER A 83 -2.62 -12.27 9.43
C SER A 83 -1.17 -12.58 9.82
N LYS A 84 -0.52 -13.43 9.02
CA LYS A 84 0.92 -13.71 9.12
C LYS A 84 1.78 -12.67 8.41
N LEU A 85 1.15 -11.84 7.60
CA LEU A 85 1.78 -10.71 6.92
C LEU A 85 1.55 -9.43 7.73
N PRO A 86 2.47 -8.46 7.69
CA PRO A 86 2.16 -7.11 8.15
C PRO A 86 1.00 -6.56 7.32
N VAL A 87 0.09 -5.83 7.97
CA VAL A 87 -1.13 -5.33 7.33
C VAL A 87 -0.98 -3.86 6.94
N ASP A 88 -1.30 -3.58 5.68
CA ASP A 88 -1.46 -2.25 5.09
C ASP A 88 -2.96 -1.99 4.93
N ALA A 89 -3.56 -1.21 5.85
CA ALA A 89 -4.98 -0.89 5.82
C ALA A 89 -5.24 0.33 4.91
N HIS A 90 -6.12 0.17 3.92
CA HIS A 90 -6.57 1.23 3.01
C HIS A 90 -8.00 1.62 3.35
N LEU A 91 -8.17 2.82 3.89
CA LEU A 91 -9.44 3.30 4.44
C LEU A 91 -10.21 4.14 3.41
N MET A 92 -11.15 3.53 2.75
CA MET A 92 -12.16 4.17 1.89
C MET A 92 -13.41 4.48 2.72
N VAL A 93 -13.25 5.38 3.70
CA VAL A 93 -14.28 5.73 4.70
C VAL A 93 -14.48 7.24 4.78
N ASN A 94 -15.68 7.68 5.14
CA ASN A 94 -16.05 9.09 5.18
C ASN A 94 -15.50 9.86 6.40
N ASN A 95 -15.03 9.15 7.45
CA ASN A 95 -14.51 9.75 8.67
C ASN A 95 -13.15 9.19 9.10
N PRO A 96 -12.11 9.27 8.26
CA PRO A 96 -10.80 8.70 8.54
C PRO A 96 -10.14 9.30 9.78
N ASP A 97 -10.42 10.56 10.12
CA ASP A 97 -9.86 11.25 11.29
C ASP A 97 -10.13 10.50 12.61
N GLU A 98 -11.29 9.84 12.71
CA GLU A 98 -11.71 9.04 13.86
C GLU A 98 -11.31 7.57 13.73
N ILE A 99 -11.37 7.01 12.52
CA ILE A 99 -11.22 5.58 12.28
C ILE A 99 -9.76 5.17 12.11
N ALA A 100 -8.92 5.97 11.46
CA ALA A 100 -7.54 5.60 11.13
C ALA A 100 -6.69 5.29 12.37
N PRO A 101 -6.75 6.04 13.50
CA PRO A 101 -6.00 5.70 14.70
C PRO A 101 -6.37 4.32 15.27
N LEU A 102 -7.64 3.89 15.15
CA LEU A 102 -8.10 2.60 15.67
C LEU A 102 -7.42 1.42 14.95
N TYR A 103 -7.20 1.52 13.63
CA TYR A 103 -6.47 0.51 12.87
C TYR A 103 -5.00 0.44 13.27
N ALA A 104 -4.37 1.60 13.51
CA ALA A 104 -2.99 1.68 13.98
C ALA A 104 -2.85 1.02 15.38
N GLU A 105 -3.74 1.34 16.32
CA GLU A 105 -3.78 0.78 17.67
C GLU A 105 -4.02 -0.74 17.68
N ASN A 106 -4.74 -1.26 16.67
CA ASN A 106 -5.02 -2.69 16.54
C ASN A 106 -3.97 -3.47 15.71
N GLY A 107 -2.82 -2.85 15.40
CA GLY A 107 -1.64 -3.56 14.92
C GLY A 107 -1.40 -3.50 13.42
N CYS A 108 -2.09 -2.63 12.68
CA CYS A 108 -1.70 -2.33 11.30
C CYS A 108 -0.29 -1.76 11.26
N THR A 109 0.50 -2.22 10.30
CA THR A 109 1.87 -1.70 10.06
C THR A 109 1.82 -0.35 9.35
N SER A 110 0.87 -0.18 8.44
CA SER A 110 0.54 1.08 7.77
C SER A 110 -0.96 1.29 7.73
N VAL A 111 -1.37 2.56 7.78
CA VAL A 111 -2.75 2.98 7.62
C VAL A 111 -2.79 4.11 6.60
N THR A 112 -3.47 3.87 5.51
CA THR A 112 -3.65 4.79 4.39
C THR A 112 -5.09 5.30 4.37
N PHE A 113 -5.27 6.61 4.35
CA PHE A 113 -6.58 7.25 4.25
C PHE A 113 -6.64 8.23 3.09
N HIS A 114 -7.84 8.50 2.60
CA HIS A 114 -8.05 9.38 1.46
C HIS A 114 -7.99 10.86 1.84
N LEU A 115 -7.22 11.64 1.06
CA LEU A 115 -7.16 13.10 1.19
C LEU A 115 -8.57 13.72 1.11
N GLU A 116 -9.41 13.21 0.24
CA GLU A 116 -10.76 13.72 -0.03
C GLU A 116 -11.75 13.48 1.11
N ALA A 117 -11.45 12.56 2.03
CA ALA A 117 -12.30 12.23 3.16
C ALA A 117 -11.87 12.92 4.45
N ALA A 118 -10.59 13.26 4.60
CA ALA A 118 -10.05 13.81 5.83
C ALA A 118 -10.45 15.29 6.02
N ARG A 119 -10.91 15.63 7.23
CA ARG A 119 -11.24 17.02 7.63
C ARG A 119 -9.99 17.74 8.13
N ASP A 120 -9.13 17.04 8.86
CA ASP A 120 -7.84 17.55 9.37
C ASP A 120 -6.73 16.55 9.10
N VAL A 121 -6.15 16.64 7.89
CA VAL A 121 -5.07 15.76 7.44
C VAL A 121 -3.88 15.77 8.39
N ALA A 122 -3.47 16.94 8.88
CA ALA A 122 -2.31 17.07 9.77
C ALA A 122 -2.53 16.34 11.10
N GLN A 123 -3.72 16.50 11.68
CA GLN A 123 -4.06 15.84 12.95
C GLN A 123 -4.21 14.31 12.75
N THR A 124 -4.81 13.88 11.64
CA THR A 124 -4.95 12.44 11.32
C THR A 124 -3.59 11.78 11.14
N ILE A 125 -2.66 12.40 10.40
CA ILE A 125 -1.27 11.94 10.27
C ILE A 125 -0.63 11.77 11.66
N LYS A 126 -0.75 12.78 12.51
CA LYS A 126 -0.18 12.77 13.87
C LYS A 126 -0.78 11.65 14.73
N ASN A 127 -2.10 11.46 14.69
CA ASN A 127 -2.79 10.45 15.47
C ASN A 127 -2.37 9.03 15.04
N VAL A 128 -2.40 8.71 13.76
CA VAL A 128 -1.96 7.41 13.23
C VAL A 128 -0.50 7.14 13.62
N ARG A 129 0.39 8.12 13.44
CA ARG A 129 1.81 7.98 13.77
C ARG A 129 2.04 7.77 15.26
N SER A 130 1.31 8.48 16.13
CA SER A 130 1.43 8.32 17.59
C SER A 130 0.91 6.96 18.09
N SER A 131 0.02 6.32 17.35
CA SER A 131 -0.46 4.95 17.61
C SER A 131 0.51 3.86 17.07
N GLY A 132 1.64 4.25 16.46
CA GLY A 132 2.75 3.35 16.11
C GLY A 132 2.74 2.82 14.67
N ALA A 133 1.75 3.17 13.84
CA ALA A 133 1.70 2.79 12.44
C ALA A 133 2.39 3.81 11.53
N LYS A 134 2.78 3.37 10.33
CA LYS A 134 3.15 4.25 9.21
C LYS A 134 1.92 4.87 8.60
N VAL A 135 2.09 6.06 8.04
CA VAL A 135 0.99 6.85 7.50
C VAL A 135 1.05 6.87 5.98
N GLY A 136 -0.02 6.39 5.35
CA GLY A 136 -0.27 6.56 3.93
C GLY A 136 -1.34 7.64 3.68
N LEU A 137 -1.19 8.37 2.58
CA LEU A 137 -2.21 9.27 2.07
C LEU A 137 -2.59 8.86 0.66
N ALA A 138 -3.88 8.61 0.43
CA ALA A 138 -4.43 8.20 -0.85
C ALA A 138 -5.09 9.37 -1.59
N ILE A 139 -5.03 9.34 -2.92
CA ILE A 139 -5.76 10.26 -3.80
C ILE A 139 -6.54 9.50 -4.87
N LYS A 140 -7.78 9.94 -5.14
CA LYS A 140 -8.63 9.43 -6.21
C LYS A 140 -8.09 9.78 -7.59
N PRO A 141 -8.56 9.11 -8.68
CA PRO A 141 -8.13 9.43 -10.03
C PRO A 141 -8.33 10.89 -10.43
N ALA A 142 -9.42 11.53 -9.98
CA ALA A 142 -9.72 12.93 -10.30
C ALA A 142 -8.83 13.94 -9.54
N THR A 143 -8.27 13.56 -8.37
CA THR A 143 -7.45 14.44 -7.52
C THR A 143 -6.05 14.58 -8.11
N GLN A 144 -5.54 15.81 -8.21
CA GLN A 144 -4.24 16.08 -8.80
C GLN A 144 -3.11 15.90 -7.78
N PHE A 145 -1.89 15.61 -8.26
CA PHE A 145 -0.73 15.50 -7.38
C PHE A 145 -0.45 16.80 -6.60
N ASP A 146 -0.71 17.95 -7.19
CA ASP A 146 -0.48 19.24 -6.53
C ASP A 146 -1.36 19.45 -5.28
N ASP A 147 -2.52 18.78 -5.17
CA ASP A 147 -3.39 18.82 -4.00
C ASP A 147 -2.78 18.10 -2.79
N VAL A 148 -2.03 17.01 -3.03
CA VAL A 148 -1.40 16.19 -1.99
C VAL A 148 0.06 16.56 -1.73
N LYS A 149 0.71 17.27 -2.64
CA LYS A 149 2.15 17.55 -2.67
C LYS A 149 2.71 18.10 -1.36
N ARG A 150 1.97 18.97 -0.68
CA ARG A 150 2.41 19.60 0.59
C ARG A 150 2.58 18.59 1.73
N TRP A 151 1.97 17.39 1.61
CA TRP A 151 2.00 16.36 2.64
C TRP A 151 3.10 15.30 2.42
N ILE A 152 3.79 15.32 1.29
CA ILE A 152 4.74 14.26 0.91
C ILE A 152 5.87 14.06 1.93
N GLU A 153 6.33 15.11 2.59
CA GLU A 153 7.37 15.00 3.62
C GLU A 153 6.83 14.59 5.00
N GLU A 154 5.51 14.57 5.16
CA GLU A 154 4.83 14.21 6.41
C GLU A 154 4.30 12.77 6.42
N ILE A 155 4.34 12.06 5.30
CA ILE A 155 3.80 10.71 5.13
C ILE A 155 4.90 9.70 4.80
N ASP A 156 4.60 8.41 5.03
CA ASP A 156 5.50 7.30 4.73
C ASP A 156 5.15 6.64 3.38
N MET A 157 3.93 6.88 2.86
CA MET A 157 3.44 6.33 1.60
C MET A 157 2.44 7.27 0.92
N LEU A 158 2.56 7.44 -0.39
CA LEU A 158 1.53 8.03 -1.25
C LEU A 158 0.89 6.92 -2.07
N LEU A 159 -0.42 6.76 -1.95
CA LEU A 159 -1.22 5.87 -2.77
C LEU A 159 -1.94 6.67 -3.86
N ILE A 160 -1.67 6.33 -5.12
CA ILE A 160 -2.40 6.86 -6.28
C ILE A 160 -3.35 5.76 -6.78
N MET A 161 -4.66 6.06 -6.74
CA MET A 161 -5.66 5.15 -7.29
C MET A 161 -5.54 5.10 -8.82
N THR A 162 -5.52 3.89 -9.35
CA THR A 162 -5.51 3.58 -10.80
C THR A 162 -6.81 2.94 -11.26
N VAL A 163 -7.84 3.05 -10.43
CA VAL A 163 -9.28 2.80 -10.67
C VAL A 163 -10.09 3.74 -9.79
N GLU A 164 -11.38 3.90 -10.05
CA GLU A 164 -12.28 4.52 -9.06
C GLU A 164 -12.40 3.59 -7.83
N PRO A 165 -12.16 4.10 -6.59
CA PRO A 165 -12.23 3.27 -5.39
C PRO A 165 -13.63 2.69 -5.18
N GLY A 166 -13.70 1.48 -4.56
CA GLY A 166 -14.95 0.85 -4.17
C GLY A 166 -15.17 -0.57 -4.70
N PHE A 167 -14.55 -0.98 -5.80
CA PHE A 167 -14.71 -2.32 -6.36
C PHE A 167 -13.40 -2.89 -6.87
N GLY A 168 -13.21 -4.19 -6.65
CA GLY A 168 -12.08 -4.93 -7.21
C GLY A 168 -12.31 -5.35 -8.68
N GLY A 169 -11.21 -5.68 -9.39
CA GLY A 169 -11.26 -6.24 -10.73
C GLY A 169 -11.61 -5.26 -11.86
N GLN A 170 -11.49 -3.97 -11.61
CA GLN A 170 -11.67 -2.92 -12.61
C GLN A 170 -10.45 -2.82 -13.54
N SER A 171 -10.66 -2.21 -14.72
CA SER A 171 -9.61 -1.95 -15.69
C SER A 171 -8.66 -0.85 -15.20
N PHE A 172 -7.37 -1.06 -15.42
CA PHE A 172 -6.32 -0.11 -15.08
C PHE A 172 -6.47 1.21 -15.83
N MET A 173 -6.35 2.32 -15.13
CA MET A 173 -6.42 3.68 -15.69
C MET A 173 -5.01 4.16 -16.10
N HIS A 174 -4.63 3.92 -17.34
CA HIS A 174 -3.32 4.31 -17.91
C HIS A 174 -3.08 5.83 -17.87
N ASP A 175 -4.14 6.63 -17.90
CA ASP A 175 -4.09 8.09 -17.81
C ASP A 175 -3.63 8.62 -16.44
N GLN A 176 -3.52 7.74 -15.43
CA GLN A 176 -2.94 8.08 -14.12
C GLN A 176 -1.39 8.02 -14.11
N MET A 177 -0.75 7.42 -15.11
CA MET A 177 0.70 7.28 -15.15
C MET A 177 1.48 8.61 -15.20
N PRO A 178 1.01 9.67 -15.88
CA PRO A 178 1.62 10.99 -15.75
C PRO A 178 1.64 11.52 -14.31
N LYS A 179 0.58 11.28 -13.52
CA LYS A 179 0.50 11.66 -12.10
C LYS A 179 1.52 10.87 -11.26
N VAL A 180 1.64 9.56 -11.48
CA VAL A 180 2.65 8.71 -10.83
C VAL A 180 4.06 9.24 -11.13
N LYS A 181 4.35 9.56 -12.39
CA LYS A 181 5.65 10.12 -12.82
C LYS A 181 5.92 11.49 -12.19
N GLN A 182 4.91 12.35 -12.10
CA GLN A 182 5.02 13.66 -11.45
C GLN A 182 5.36 13.50 -9.96
N ALA A 183 4.66 12.60 -9.25
CA ALA A 183 4.90 12.30 -7.85
C ALA A 183 6.33 11.78 -7.62
N ARG A 184 6.75 10.76 -8.40
CA ARG A 184 8.13 10.23 -8.31
C ARG A 184 9.17 11.31 -8.58
N SER A 185 9.01 12.10 -9.63
CA SER A 185 9.94 13.19 -9.98
C SER A 185 10.06 14.25 -8.89
N PHE A 186 9.00 14.48 -8.12
CA PHE A 186 9.05 15.35 -6.95
C PHE A 186 9.80 14.69 -5.79
N MET A 187 9.45 13.42 -5.47
CA MET A 187 10.08 12.66 -4.38
C MET A 187 11.59 12.49 -4.58
N GLU A 188 12.06 12.33 -5.84
CA GLU A 188 13.50 12.22 -6.14
C GLU A 188 14.31 13.47 -5.77
N LYS A 189 13.67 14.62 -5.59
CA LYS A 189 14.31 15.88 -5.18
C LYS A 189 14.35 16.09 -3.67
N LEU A 190 13.67 15.21 -2.90
CA LEU A 190 13.66 15.32 -1.44
C LEU A 190 15.02 14.94 -0.86
N LEU A 191 15.44 15.68 0.17
CA LEU A 191 16.68 15.42 0.91
C LEU A 191 16.50 14.38 2.03
N LYS A 192 15.26 14.14 2.45
CA LYS A 192 14.87 13.15 3.46
C LYS A 192 14.55 11.80 2.82
N ALA A 193 14.28 10.80 3.67
CA ALA A 193 13.77 9.52 3.21
C ALA A 193 12.51 9.71 2.36
N LYS A 194 12.49 9.05 1.19
CA LYS A 194 11.39 9.18 0.24
C LYS A 194 10.23 8.29 0.67
N PRO A 195 8.99 8.77 0.62
CA PRO A 195 7.84 7.92 0.79
C PRO A 195 7.79 6.80 -0.25
N THR A 196 7.18 5.68 0.10
CA THR A 196 6.78 4.65 -0.86
C THR A 196 5.72 5.23 -1.80
N LEU A 197 5.84 4.96 -3.10
CA LEU A 197 4.83 5.34 -4.09
C LEU A 197 4.03 4.10 -4.47
N GLN A 198 2.84 3.99 -3.91
CA GLN A 198 1.93 2.87 -4.11
C GLN A 198 0.91 3.22 -5.19
N ILE A 199 0.51 2.21 -5.97
CA ILE A 199 -0.66 2.25 -6.83
C ILE A 199 -1.62 1.13 -6.47
N ASP A 200 -2.92 1.40 -6.60
CA ASP A 200 -3.98 0.43 -6.40
C ASP A 200 -5.04 0.54 -7.49
N GLY A 201 -5.32 -0.61 -8.10
CA GLY A 201 -6.34 -0.80 -9.12
C GLY A 201 -5.81 -1.32 -10.45
N GLY A 202 -6.31 -2.47 -10.90
CA GLY A 202 -6.03 -3.05 -12.20
C GLY A 202 -4.59 -3.52 -12.42
N VAL A 203 -3.82 -3.72 -11.34
CA VAL A 203 -2.45 -4.23 -11.42
C VAL A 203 -2.44 -5.69 -11.86
N SER A 204 -1.70 -5.97 -12.92
CA SER A 204 -1.54 -7.29 -13.55
C SER A 204 -0.19 -7.39 -14.25
N LEU A 205 0.13 -8.54 -14.88
CA LEU A 205 1.33 -8.70 -15.69
C LEU A 205 1.37 -7.75 -16.89
N GLU A 206 0.20 -7.33 -17.39
CA GLU A 206 0.09 -6.42 -18.54
C GLU A 206 0.33 -4.96 -18.15
N THR A 207 0.07 -4.57 -16.89
CA THR A 207 0.05 -3.16 -16.47
C THR A 207 1.21 -2.76 -15.54
N ILE A 208 1.76 -3.71 -14.77
CA ILE A 208 2.77 -3.43 -13.73
C ILE A 208 4.07 -2.84 -14.28
N ALA A 209 4.48 -3.24 -15.49
CA ALA A 209 5.69 -2.74 -16.13
C ALA A 209 5.59 -1.22 -16.40
N GLU A 210 4.46 -0.77 -16.93
CA GLU A 210 4.21 0.65 -17.18
C GLU A 210 4.18 1.45 -15.87
N ALA A 211 3.53 0.93 -14.85
CA ALA A 211 3.45 1.58 -13.55
C ALA A 211 4.83 1.68 -12.85
N ALA A 212 5.65 0.64 -12.95
CA ALA A 212 7.02 0.65 -12.45
C ALA A 212 7.89 1.67 -13.22
N GLN A 213 7.76 1.75 -14.55
CA GLN A 213 8.45 2.74 -15.38
C GLN A 213 8.02 4.18 -15.02
N ALA A 214 6.76 4.39 -14.64
CA ALA A 214 6.28 5.68 -14.16
C ALA A 214 6.83 6.04 -12.76
N GLY A 215 7.38 5.08 -12.02
CA GLY A 215 8.05 5.30 -10.74
C GLY A 215 7.32 4.75 -9.52
N ALA A 216 6.23 3.99 -9.68
CA ALA A 216 5.63 3.25 -8.58
C ALA A 216 6.59 2.14 -8.12
N ASN A 217 6.69 1.92 -6.80
CA ASN A 217 7.53 0.88 -6.22
C ASN A 217 6.77 0.01 -5.20
N CYS A 218 5.46 0.23 -5.05
CA CYS A 218 4.56 -0.60 -4.28
C CYS A 218 3.27 -0.83 -5.09
N PHE A 219 2.83 -2.08 -5.18
CA PHE A 219 1.77 -2.48 -6.10
C PHE A 219 0.71 -3.30 -5.36
N VAL A 220 -0.52 -2.80 -5.36
CA VAL A 220 -1.66 -3.55 -4.84
C VAL A 220 -2.24 -4.42 -5.96
N ALA A 221 -2.26 -5.73 -5.76
CA ALA A 221 -2.75 -6.69 -6.74
C ALA A 221 -3.80 -7.62 -6.11
N GLY A 222 -5.06 -7.45 -6.48
CA GLY A 222 -6.17 -8.28 -6.00
C GLY A 222 -6.49 -9.41 -6.98
N SER A 223 -7.30 -9.10 -7.99
CA SER A 223 -7.84 -10.10 -8.93
C SER A 223 -6.77 -10.87 -9.71
N ALA A 224 -5.68 -10.24 -10.08
CA ALA A 224 -4.58 -10.92 -10.78
C ALA A 224 -3.95 -12.03 -9.93
N VAL A 225 -3.88 -11.84 -8.62
CA VAL A 225 -3.31 -12.81 -7.67
C VAL A 225 -4.35 -13.88 -7.31
N TYR A 226 -5.50 -13.50 -6.79
CA TYR A 226 -6.47 -14.45 -6.23
C TYR A 226 -7.29 -15.23 -7.27
N LYS A 227 -7.31 -14.81 -8.55
CA LYS A 227 -7.88 -15.61 -9.66
C LYS A 227 -6.85 -16.51 -10.34
N SER A 228 -5.57 -16.43 -9.95
CA SER A 228 -4.52 -17.31 -10.46
C SER A 228 -4.59 -18.68 -9.82
N ASP A 229 -4.36 -19.75 -10.60
CA ASP A 229 -4.20 -21.11 -10.08
C ASP A 229 -2.98 -21.23 -9.13
N LYS A 230 -2.03 -20.30 -9.21
CA LYS A 230 -0.80 -20.25 -8.43
C LYS A 230 -0.54 -18.83 -7.87
N PRO A 231 -1.27 -18.40 -6.83
CA PRO A 231 -1.20 -17.04 -6.31
C PRO A 231 0.22 -16.60 -5.91
N ALA A 232 1.00 -17.44 -5.23
CA ALA A 232 2.37 -17.12 -4.82
C ALA A 232 3.32 -16.92 -6.01
N GLU A 233 3.20 -17.75 -7.07
CA GLU A 233 3.97 -17.59 -8.29
C GLU A 233 3.59 -16.29 -9.02
N MET A 234 2.31 -15.95 -9.04
CA MET A 234 1.85 -14.68 -9.61
C MET A 234 2.46 -13.47 -8.90
N VAL A 235 2.51 -13.47 -7.57
CA VAL A 235 3.18 -12.40 -6.78
C VAL A 235 4.66 -12.29 -7.17
N SER A 236 5.37 -13.43 -7.31
CA SER A 236 6.77 -13.44 -7.73
C SER A 236 6.96 -12.88 -9.14
N ASN A 237 6.12 -13.28 -10.09
CA ASN A 237 6.17 -12.81 -11.48
C ASN A 237 5.89 -11.30 -11.58
N LEU A 238 4.93 -10.79 -10.81
CA LEU A 238 4.67 -9.35 -10.71
C LEU A 238 5.89 -8.60 -10.20
N ARG A 239 6.54 -9.10 -9.14
CA ARG A 239 7.76 -8.50 -8.58
C ARG A 239 8.88 -8.45 -9.60
N GLU A 240 9.22 -9.58 -10.23
CA GLU A 240 10.29 -9.65 -11.23
C GLU A 240 10.05 -8.67 -12.39
N LEU A 241 8.81 -8.59 -12.86
CA LEU A 241 8.47 -7.70 -13.96
C LEU A 241 8.57 -6.21 -13.55
N ALA A 242 8.16 -5.87 -12.31
CA ALA A 242 8.31 -4.52 -11.77
C ALA A 242 9.79 -4.16 -11.58
N GLU A 243 10.61 -5.03 -10.97
CA GLU A 243 12.05 -4.82 -10.75
C GLU A 243 12.81 -4.60 -12.06
N LYS A 244 12.46 -5.35 -13.10
CA LYS A 244 13.04 -5.22 -14.45
C LYS A 244 12.76 -3.87 -15.10
N ASN A 245 11.62 -3.27 -14.78
CA ASN A 245 11.13 -2.06 -15.42
C ASN A 245 11.25 -0.78 -14.55
N TYR A 246 11.65 -0.91 -13.28
CA TYR A 246 11.80 0.23 -12.36
C TYR A 246 13.14 0.95 -12.60
N PRO A 247 13.14 2.23 -13.01
CA PRO A 247 14.36 2.93 -13.43
C PRO A 247 15.07 3.72 -12.32
N TYR A 248 14.52 3.77 -11.08
CA TYR A 248 14.95 4.67 -10.00
C TYR A 248 15.75 3.97 -8.90
#